data_2d3f0a477389063299d1782b80a77bc4
#
_entry.id   2d3f0a477389063299d1782b80a77bc4
#
_cell.length_a   1.000
_cell.length_b   1.000
_cell.length_c   1.000
_cell.angle_alpha   90.00
_cell.angle_beta   90.00
_cell.angle_gamma   90.00
#
_symmetry.space_group_name_H-M   'P 1'
#
loop_
_entity.id
_entity.type
_entity.pdbx_description
1 polymer ?
#
loop_
_entity_poly.entity_id
_entity_poly.type
_entity_poly.pdbx_seq_one_letter_code
_entity_poly.pdbx_strand_id
1 'polypeptide(L)'
;MTKNSRRLFLTFVTIAIGLSASASFAQEQDALLPTIPDPLKALVNEGAQIRFLGRDEGIEGWIVIKGGVEQYFYVLPTGAFLTGLLFSKEGKALTIQQVQRLRGQGDDLLDRLASDTPESPSAANPQSARPELKTPSEQFFYDVENSNWIAFGNAGAPVFYAFVDPQCPHCHEMMKDLRPVLEEGKVQLRLVPVGFRPETEAQAAFLLATPDPVSLWWRNIDGDTNALPAKREINTQGVQRNLSIMQVWKLSGTPTLIYRGKDQSVKIIEGKPKELNSLIADLGARS
;
A
#
# COMPACT_ATOMS: atom_id res chain seq x y z
N MET A 1 -70.00 64.18 -45.72
CA MET A 1 -70.15 64.39 -44.27
C MET A 1 -69.80 63.10 -43.56
N THR A 2 -68.69 63.13 -42.97
CA THR A 2 -67.94 61.97 -42.48
C THR A 2 -68.31 61.64 -41.04
N LYS A 3 -68.54 60.39 -40.72
CA LYS A 3 -68.76 59.90 -39.35
C LYS A 3 -67.65 58.92 -39.01
N ASN A 4 -66.75 59.43 -38.20
CA ASN A 4 -65.68 58.63 -37.57
C ASN A 4 -66.24 57.63 -36.52
N SER A 5 -65.96 56.35 -36.67
CA SER A 5 -66.22 55.38 -35.63
C SER A 5 -64.87 54.82 -35.18
N ARG A 6 -64.46 55.24 -34.00
CA ARG A 6 -63.27 54.71 -33.29
C ARG A 6 -63.62 53.33 -32.75
N ARG A 7 -62.95 52.33 -33.25
CA ARG A 7 -62.94 50.99 -32.63
C ARG A 7 -61.74 50.91 -31.67
N LEU A 8 -62.09 50.71 -30.43
CA LEU A 8 -61.14 50.49 -29.33
C LEU A 8 -60.69 49.04 -29.42
N PHE A 9 -59.40 48.80 -29.73
CA PHE A 9 -58.80 47.49 -29.65
C PHE A 9 -58.25 47.30 -28.24
N LEU A 10 -58.84 46.35 -27.50
CA LEU A 10 -58.35 45.86 -26.23
C LEU A 10 -57.26 44.86 -26.55
N THR A 11 -56.00 45.21 -26.29
CA THR A 11 -54.88 44.31 -26.40
C THR A 11 -54.77 43.51 -25.10
N PHE A 12 -55.11 42.23 -25.16
CA PHE A 12 -54.77 41.28 -24.08
C PHE A 12 -53.28 40.98 -24.16
N VAL A 13 -52.52 41.45 -23.16
CA VAL A 13 -51.12 40.99 -22.93
C VAL A 13 -51.20 39.71 -22.13
N THR A 14 -51.01 38.58 -22.79
CA THR A 14 -50.75 37.31 -22.12
C THR A 14 -49.28 37.25 -21.73
N ILE A 15 -49.02 37.39 -20.43
CA ILE A 15 -47.71 37.10 -19.85
C ILE A 15 -47.53 35.58 -19.79
N ALA A 16 -46.75 35.05 -20.72
CA ALA A 16 -46.27 33.68 -20.66
C ALA A 16 -45.10 33.61 -19.64
N ILE A 17 -45.41 33.10 -18.46
CA ILE A 17 -44.35 32.74 -17.48
C ILE A 17 -43.69 31.49 -18.01
N GLY A 18 -42.57 31.65 -18.69
CA GLY A 18 -41.67 30.56 -19.06
C GLY A 18 -41.04 29.94 -17.83
N LEU A 19 -41.52 28.81 -17.35
CA LEU A 19 -40.80 27.96 -16.46
C LEU A 19 -39.60 27.38 -17.23
N SER A 20 -38.45 27.99 -17.10
CA SER A 20 -37.17 27.41 -17.51
C SER A 20 -36.88 26.27 -16.55
N ALA A 21 -37.32 25.07 -16.89
CA ALA A 21 -36.80 23.85 -16.27
C ALA A 21 -35.32 23.74 -16.65
N SER A 22 -34.43 24.19 -15.79
CA SER A 22 -33.02 23.83 -15.85
C SER A 22 -32.94 22.34 -15.63
N ALA A 23 -32.93 21.57 -16.71
CA ALA A 23 -32.51 20.17 -16.64
C ALA A 23 -31.05 20.15 -16.19
N SER A 24 -30.85 20.00 -14.90
CA SER A 24 -29.59 19.54 -14.37
C SER A 24 -29.37 18.16 -14.96
N PHE A 25 -28.57 18.08 -16.02
CA PHE A 25 -27.94 16.83 -16.41
C PHE A 25 -26.98 16.50 -15.26
N ALA A 26 -27.49 15.81 -14.24
CA ALA A 26 -26.68 14.95 -13.41
C ALA A 26 -26.06 13.96 -14.39
N GLN A 27 -24.80 14.18 -14.71
CA GLN A 27 -23.96 13.17 -15.33
C GLN A 27 -23.84 12.04 -14.33
N GLU A 28 -24.80 11.13 -14.41
CA GLU A 28 -24.69 9.78 -13.88
C GLU A 28 -23.55 9.14 -14.67
N GLN A 29 -22.34 9.35 -14.22
CA GLN A 29 -21.19 8.55 -14.60
C GLN A 29 -21.43 7.18 -13.99
N ASP A 30 -22.29 6.43 -14.67
CA ASP A 30 -22.32 4.99 -14.58
C ASP A 30 -20.90 4.54 -14.94
N ALA A 31 -20.11 4.26 -13.94
CA ALA A 31 -18.74 3.78 -14.09
C ALA A 31 -18.86 2.33 -14.60
N LEU A 32 -19.21 2.18 -15.87
CA LEU A 32 -19.03 0.92 -16.58
C LEU A 32 -17.58 0.52 -16.40
N LEU A 33 -17.35 -0.58 -15.69
CA LEU A 33 -16.03 -1.14 -15.56
C LEU A 33 -15.47 -1.28 -16.98
N PRO A 34 -14.28 -0.73 -17.27
CA PRO A 34 -13.74 -0.77 -18.60
C PRO A 34 -13.57 -2.22 -19.04
N THR A 35 -13.76 -2.45 -20.34
CA THR A 35 -13.53 -3.76 -20.94
C THR A 35 -12.09 -4.19 -20.66
N ILE A 36 -11.92 -5.43 -20.21
CA ILE A 36 -10.58 -5.98 -19.94
C ILE A 36 -9.74 -5.92 -21.22
N PRO A 37 -8.59 -5.22 -21.22
CA PRO A 37 -7.69 -5.17 -22.38
C PRO A 37 -7.21 -6.55 -22.80
N ASP A 38 -7.05 -6.78 -24.10
CA ASP A 38 -6.65 -8.08 -24.62
C ASP A 38 -5.36 -8.66 -24.02
N PRO A 39 -4.31 -7.86 -23.74
CA PRO A 39 -3.12 -8.37 -23.06
C PRO A 39 -3.40 -8.94 -21.67
N LEU A 40 -4.40 -8.40 -20.95
CA LEU A 40 -4.75 -8.85 -19.61
C LEU A 40 -5.69 -10.07 -19.63
N LYS A 41 -6.46 -10.29 -20.70
CA LYS A 41 -7.33 -11.45 -20.85
C LYS A 41 -6.55 -12.76 -20.78
N ALA A 42 -5.35 -12.82 -21.39
CA ALA A 42 -4.48 -13.98 -21.32
C ALA A 42 -4.10 -14.30 -19.87
N LEU A 43 -3.73 -13.30 -19.08
CA LEU A 43 -3.37 -13.47 -17.67
C LEU A 43 -4.57 -13.93 -16.82
N VAL A 44 -5.77 -13.42 -17.10
CA VAL A 44 -7.02 -13.88 -16.46
C VAL A 44 -7.29 -15.35 -16.75
N ASN A 45 -7.11 -15.78 -17.99
CA ASN A 45 -7.29 -17.18 -18.39
C ASN A 45 -6.26 -18.12 -17.71
N GLU A 46 -5.13 -17.57 -17.30
CA GLU A 46 -4.09 -18.27 -16.52
C GLU A 46 -4.32 -18.17 -14.99
N GLY A 47 -5.49 -17.68 -14.55
CA GLY A 47 -5.87 -17.62 -13.14
C GLY A 47 -5.44 -16.36 -12.40
N ALA A 48 -5.02 -15.30 -13.10
CA ALA A 48 -4.75 -14.02 -12.46
C ALA A 48 -6.06 -13.30 -12.09
N GLN A 49 -6.07 -12.66 -10.94
CA GLN A 49 -7.10 -11.69 -10.55
C GLN A 49 -6.70 -10.32 -11.07
N ILE A 50 -7.65 -9.57 -11.61
CA ILE A 50 -7.41 -8.21 -12.07
C ILE A 50 -8.35 -7.22 -11.39
N ARG A 51 -7.86 -6.00 -11.17
CA ARG A 51 -8.66 -4.87 -10.67
C ARG A 51 -8.30 -3.61 -11.45
N PHE A 52 -9.31 -2.83 -11.78
CA PHE A 52 -9.12 -1.55 -12.43
C PHE A 52 -8.66 -0.49 -11.41
N LEU A 53 -7.54 0.17 -11.68
CA LEU A 53 -6.97 1.24 -10.84
C LEU A 53 -7.52 2.62 -11.14
N GLY A 54 -8.16 2.78 -12.31
CA GLY A 54 -8.60 4.07 -12.82
C GLY A 54 -7.85 4.51 -14.06
N ARG A 55 -8.21 5.71 -14.53
CA ARG A 55 -7.59 6.36 -15.67
C ARG A 55 -6.99 7.68 -15.23
N ASP A 56 -5.68 7.82 -15.43
CA ASP A 56 -4.95 9.07 -15.17
C ASP A 56 -4.08 9.39 -16.40
N GLU A 57 -3.95 10.66 -16.76
CA GLU A 57 -3.19 11.12 -17.94
C GLU A 57 -3.61 10.42 -19.26
N GLY A 58 -4.86 9.94 -19.34
CA GLY A 58 -5.35 9.17 -20.49
C GLY A 58 -4.89 7.71 -20.55
N ILE A 59 -4.20 7.22 -19.54
CA ILE A 59 -3.65 5.86 -19.43
C ILE A 59 -4.51 5.06 -18.46
N GLU A 60 -4.91 3.84 -18.83
CA GLU A 60 -5.67 2.94 -17.97
C GLU A 60 -4.75 2.11 -17.09
N GLY A 61 -4.92 2.22 -15.77
CA GLY A 61 -4.17 1.41 -14.80
C GLY A 61 -4.94 0.17 -14.35
N TRP A 62 -4.22 -0.92 -14.17
CA TRP A 62 -4.75 -2.21 -13.72
C TRP A 62 -3.80 -2.86 -12.71
N ILE A 63 -4.36 -3.49 -11.68
CA ILE A 63 -3.62 -4.42 -10.82
C ILE A 63 -3.86 -5.84 -11.34
N VAL A 64 -2.80 -6.60 -11.49
CA VAL A 64 -2.85 -8.03 -11.79
C VAL A 64 -2.23 -8.78 -10.62
N ILE A 65 -2.98 -9.70 -10.04
CA ILE A 65 -2.54 -10.54 -8.92
C ILE A 65 -2.48 -11.98 -9.41
N LYS A 66 -1.29 -12.55 -9.48
CA LYS A 66 -1.08 -13.94 -9.89
C LYS A 66 -0.11 -14.62 -8.92
N GLY A 67 -0.53 -15.76 -8.34
CA GLY A 67 0.30 -16.46 -7.35
C GLY A 67 0.65 -15.64 -6.10
N GLY A 68 -0.23 -14.70 -5.71
CA GLY A 68 0.01 -13.78 -4.59
C GLY A 68 0.93 -12.58 -4.92
N VAL A 69 1.39 -12.47 -6.17
CA VAL A 69 2.23 -11.35 -6.63
C VAL A 69 1.36 -10.31 -7.29
N GLU A 70 1.50 -9.06 -6.83
CA GLU A 70 0.79 -7.89 -7.34
C GLU A 70 1.67 -7.16 -8.37
N GLN A 71 1.14 -6.94 -9.58
CA GLN A 71 1.80 -6.22 -10.66
C GLN A 71 0.89 -5.12 -11.20
N TYR A 72 1.47 -3.99 -11.59
CA TYR A 72 0.76 -2.86 -12.16
C TYR A 72 0.94 -2.82 -13.66
N PHE A 73 -0.17 -2.82 -14.40
CA PHE A 73 -0.23 -2.72 -15.85
C PHE A 73 -0.87 -1.40 -16.25
N TYR A 74 -0.30 -0.75 -17.23
CA TYR A 74 -0.81 0.48 -17.80
C TYR A 74 -1.02 0.31 -19.29
N VAL A 75 -2.25 0.57 -19.73
CA VAL A 75 -2.66 0.43 -21.12
C VAL A 75 -2.82 1.82 -21.72
N LEU A 76 -2.08 2.07 -22.80
CA LEU A 76 -2.13 3.32 -23.54
C LEU A 76 -3.35 3.33 -24.49
N PRO A 77 -3.79 4.52 -24.95
CA PRO A 77 -4.88 4.64 -25.92
C PRO A 77 -4.62 3.89 -27.26
N THR A 78 -3.37 3.61 -27.57
CA THR A 78 -2.94 2.84 -28.75
C THR A 78 -3.11 1.33 -28.60
N GLY A 79 -3.47 0.84 -27.38
CA GLY A 79 -3.50 -0.57 -27.05
C GLY A 79 -2.15 -1.15 -26.62
N ALA A 80 -1.06 -0.39 -26.72
CA ALA A 80 0.22 -0.78 -26.15
C ALA A 80 0.12 -0.77 -24.61
N PHE A 81 0.90 -1.61 -23.95
CA PHE A 81 0.92 -1.67 -22.49
C PHE A 81 2.34 -1.67 -21.94
N LEU A 82 2.45 -1.26 -20.67
CA LEU A 82 3.69 -1.31 -19.89
C LEU A 82 3.39 -1.82 -18.49
N THR A 83 4.40 -2.34 -17.82
CA THR A 83 4.32 -2.77 -16.41
C THR A 83 5.24 -1.92 -15.56
N GLY A 84 4.81 -1.60 -14.35
CA GLY A 84 5.63 -0.81 -13.42
C GLY A 84 4.86 0.27 -12.70
N LEU A 85 5.57 1.28 -12.21
CA LEU A 85 4.99 2.44 -11.53
C LEU A 85 4.83 3.60 -12.52
N LEU A 86 3.64 4.23 -12.49
CA LEU A 86 3.34 5.42 -13.28
C LEU A 86 3.62 6.68 -12.44
N PHE A 87 4.35 7.62 -13.03
CA PHE A 87 4.61 8.93 -12.45
C PHE A 87 4.04 10.01 -13.37
N SER A 88 3.51 11.09 -12.78
CA SER A 88 3.16 12.29 -13.55
C SER A 88 4.42 13.00 -14.05
N LYS A 89 4.26 13.95 -14.96
CA LYS A 89 5.38 14.80 -15.44
C LYS A 89 6.06 15.62 -14.33
N GLU A 90 5.36 15.87 -13.22
CA GLU A 90 5.88 16.53 -12.02
C GLU A 90 6.55 15.54 -11.04
N GLY A 91 6.69 14.25 -11.40
CA GLY A 91 7.33 13.22 -10.57
C GLY A 91 6.45 12.66 -9.46
N LYS A 92 5.13 12.90 -9.47
CA LYS A 92 4.21 12.31 -8.50
C LYS A 92 3.92 10.86 -8.86
N ALA A 93 4.00 9.95 -7.89
CA ALA A 93 3.70 8.53 -8.09
C ALA A 93 2.18 8.30 -8.25
N LEU A 94 1.68 8.34 -9.48
CA LEU A 94 0.25 8.15 -9.80
C LEU A 94 -0.24 6.77 -9.39
N THR A 95 0.55 5.72 -9.58
CA THR A 95 0.21 4.35 -9.14
C THR A 95 -0.18 4.31 -7.67
N ILE A 96 0.61 4.96 -6.80
CA ILE A 96 0.34 4.96 -5.36
C ILE A 96 -1.00 5.64 -5.07
N GLN A 97 -1.28 6.75 -5.73
CA GLN A 97 -2.55 7.47 -5.57
C GLN A 97 -3.74 6.63 -6.07
N GLN A 98 -3.57 5.91 -7.19
CA GLN A 98 -4.59 5.02 -7.72
C GLN A 98 -4.90 3.86 -6.77
N VAL A 99 -3.87 3.20 -6.25
CA VAL A 99 -4.02 2.12 -5.26
C VAL A 99 -4.70 2.61 -3.98
N GLN A 100 -4.35 3.81 -3.51
CA GLN A 100 -4.99 4.41 -2.34
C GLN A 100 -6.47 4.71 -2.58
N ARG A 101 -6.84 5.24 -3.74
CA ARG A 101 -8.25 5.44 -4.12
C ARG A 101 -9.02 4.12 -4.14
N LEU A 102 -8.45 3.08 -4.72
CA LEU A 102 -9.09 1.76 -4.80
C LEU A 102 -9.30 1.13 -3.41
N ARG A 103 -8.33 1.27 -2.51
CA ARG A 103 -8.45 0.79 -1.12
C ARG A 103 -9.54 1.55 -0.36
N GLY A 104 -9.58 2.88 -0.46
CA GLY A 104 -10.63 3.69 0.16
C GLY A 104 -12.04 3.32 -0.32
N GLN A 105 -12.21 3.04 -1.62
CA GLN A 105 -13.50 2.58 -2.15
C GLN A 105 -13.90 1.18 -1.64
N GLY A 106 -12.91 0.31 -1.37
CA GLY A 106 -13.17 -1.02 -0.79
C GLY A 106 -13.62 -0.95 0.66
N ASP A 107 -13.04 -0.06 1.43
CA ASP A 107 -13.40 0.18 2.84
C ASP A 107 -14.82 0.78 2.92
N ASP A 108 -15.17 1.74 2.07
CA ASP A 108 -16.53 2.30 1.98
C ASP A 108 -17.59 1.25 1.63
N LEU A 109 -17.25 0.27 0.79
CA LEU A 109 -18.17 -0.80 0.43
C LEU A 109 -18.38 -1.78 1.59
N LEU A 110 -17.32 -2.10 2.33
CA LEU A 110 -17.39 -2.97 3.51
C LEU A 110 -18.18 -2.31 4.64
N ASP A 111 -18.00 -1.01 4.86
CA ASP A 111 -18.77 -0.23 5.83
C ASP A 111 -20.26 -0.17 5.47
N ARG A 112 -20.60 -0.05 4.18
CA ARG A 112 -22.00 -0.13 3.72
C ARG A 112 -22.63 -1.50 3.92
N LEU A 113 -21.86 -2.57 3.71
CA LEU A 113 -22.33 -3.94 3.92
C LEU A 113 -22.45 -4.30 5.41
N ALA A 114 -21.65 -3.68 6.28
CA ALA A 114 -21.73 -3.83 7.72
C ALA A 114 -22.90 -3.02 8.35
N SER A 115 -23.45 -2.04 7.61
CA SER A 115 -24.45 -1.07 8.08
C SER A 115 -25.90 -1.45 7.74
N ASP A 116 -26.22 -2.69 7.36
CA ASP A 116 -27.59 -3.15 7.14
C ASP A 116 -28.36 -3.30 8.48
N THR A 117 -28.27 -2.28 9.35
CA THR A 117 -29.19 -2.02 10.46
C THR A 117 -29.78 -0.63 10.23
N PRO A 118 -31.12 -0.45 10.19
CA PRO A 118 -31.72 0.82 9.85
C PRO A 118 -31.66 1.80 11.02
N GLU A 119 -30.69 2.72 11.00
CA GLU A 119 -30.75 3.94 11.80
C GLU A 119 -30.22 5.15 11.01
N SER A 120 -30.98 6.23 11.15
CA SER A 120 -31.04 7.50 10.44
C SER A 120 -29.75 8.23 10.06
N PRO A 121 -29.82 9.12 9.03
CA PRO A 121 -28.66 9.75 8.43
C PRO A 121 -28.17 10.92 9.29
N SER A 122 -27.02 10.76 9.90
CA SER A 122 -26.19 11.88 10.35
C SER A 122 -25.04 12.03 9.39
N ALA A 123 -24.95 13.20 8.74
CA ALA A 123 -23.90 13.55 7.82
C ALA A 123 -22.53 13.50 8.51
N ALA A 124 -21.76 12.43 8.26
CA ALA A 124 -20.37 12.33 8.61
C ALA A 124 -19.54 12.26 7.33
N ASN A 125 -18.66 13.22 7.20
CA ASN A 125 -17.69 13.42 6.14
C ASN A 125 -16.78 12.18 6.00
N PRO A 126 -16.70 11.47 4.83
CA PRO A 126 -15.86 10.30 4.67
C PRO A 126 -14.41 10.71 4.33
N GLN A 127 -13.71 11.26 5.29
CA GLN A 127 -12.30 11.59 5.19
C GLN A 127 -11.44 10.81 6.20
N SER A 128 -11.93 9.66 6.68
CA SER A 128 -11.32 8.96 7.80
C SER A 128 -11.12 7.49 7.51
N ALA A 129 -9.95 7.15 6.96
CA ALA A 129 -9.31 5.87 7.23
C ALA A 129 -7.79 5.90 7.02
N ARG A 130 -7.17 7.08 6.98
CA ARG A 130 -5.77 7.23 7.39
C ARG A 130 -5.80 7.69 8.83
N PRO A 131 -5.15 6.99 9.78
CA PRO A 131 -4.86 7.63 11.05
C PRO A 131 -4.18 8.95 10.69
N GLU A 132 -4.69 10.09 11.17
CA GLU A 132 -3.98 11.36 11.04
C GLU A 132 -2.64 11.19 11.76
N LEU A 133 -1.63 10.80 10.99
CA LEU A 133 -0.29 10.61 11.49
C LEU A 133 0.28 12.00 11.74
N LYS A 134 0.16 12.46 12.98
CA LYS A 134 0.38 13.85 13.39
C LYS A 134 1.86 14.22 13.40
N THR A 135 2.75 13.22 13.46
CA THR A 135 4.19 13.45 13.57
C THR A 135 4.98 12.65 12.54
N PRO A 136 6.17 13.13 12.14
CA PRO A 136 7.08 12.35 11.29
C PRO A 136 7.40 10.96 11.87
N SER A 137 7.52 10.84 13.18
CA SER A 137 7.79 9.56 13.86
C SER A 137 6.65 8.57 13.70
N GLU A 138 5.40 9.02 13.77
CA GLU A 138 4.22 8.18 13.54
C GLU A 138 4.14 7.75 12.08
N GLN A 139 4.43 8.67 11.13
CA GLN A 139 4.49 8.34 9.71
C GLN A 139 5.59 7.31 9.43
N PHE A 140 6.77 7.48 10.00
CA PHE A 140 7.86 6.54 9.89
C PHE A 140 7.48 5.15 10.40
N PHE A 141 6.92 5.09 11.60
CA PHE A 141 6.53 3.81 12.20
C PHE A 141 5.43 3.12 11.37
N TYR A 142 4.47 3.89 10.87
CA TYR A 142 3.43 3.39 9.96
C TYR A 142 4.04 2.78 8.68
N ASP A 143 5.00 3.45 8.05
CA ASP A 143 5.68 2.92 6.86
C ASP A 143 6.42 1.62 7.17
N VAL A 144 7.06 1.52 8.34
CA VAL A 144 7.75 0.30 8.81
C VAL A 144 6.76 -0.82 9.10
N GLU A 145 5.62 -0.55 9.74
CA GLU A 145 4.56 -1.54 10.00
C GLU A 145 4.00 -2.13 8.71
N ASN A 146 3.92 -1.31 7.66
CA ASN A 146 3.41 -1.68 6.34
C ASN A 146 4.51 -2.13 5.36
N SER A 147 5.72 -2.41 5.84
CA SER A 147 6.80 -3.02 5.06
C SER A 147 6.54 -4.50 4.78
N ASN A 148 7.35 -5.10 3.90
CA ASN A 148 7.32 -6.55 3.68
C ASN A 148 8.24 -7.22 4.71
N TRP A 149 7.67 -7.88 5.69
CA TRP A 149 8.40 -8.50 6.79
C TRP A 149 8.05 -9.97 6.99
N ILE A 150 8.94 -10.66 7.70
CA ILE A 150 8.81 -12.06 8.12
C ILE A 150 8.79 -12.11 9.64
N ALA A 151 7.82 -12.81 10.22
CA ALA A 151 7.69 -12.93 11.67
C ALA A 151 8.59 -14.03 12.24
N PHE A 152 9.35 -13.69 13.28
CA PHE A 152 10.10 -14.62 14.12
C PHE A 152 9.62 -14.50 15.57
N GLY A 153 9.52 -15.61 16.29
CA GLY A 153 9.07 -15.64 17.67
C GLY A 153 7.54 -15.66 17.81
N ASN A 154 7.03 -15.28 18.97
CA ASN A 154 5.61 -15.42 19.33
C ASN A 154 4.77 -14.23 18.85
N ALA A 155 3.67 -14.52 18.14
CA ALA A 155 2.75 -13.50 17.63
C ALA A 155 2.09 -12.62 18.71
N GLY A 156 1.98 -13.09 19.96
CA GLY A 156 1.43 -12.35 21.09
C GLY A 156 2.43 -11.50 21.89
N ALA A 157 3.73 -11.62 21.58
CA ALA A 157 4.79 -10.94 22.30
C ALA A 157 5.01 -9.49 21.81
N PRO A 158 5.70 -8.64 22.62
CA PRO A 158 6.11 -7.32 22.17
C PRO A 158 6.90 -7.36 20.86
N VAL A 159 6.63 -6.40 19.97
CA VAL A 159 7.11 -6.40 18.58
C VAL A 159 8.22 -5.37 18.38
N PHE A 160 9.23 -5.75 17.61
CA PHE A 160 10.16 -4.81 17.00
C PHE A 160 10.47 -5.24 15.56
N TYR A 161 10.91 -4.28 14.75
CA TYR A 161 11.27 -4.47 13.35
C TYR A 161 12.77 -4.39 13.20
N ALA A 162 13.35 -5.14 12.26
CA ALA A 162 14.75 -5.01 11.90
C ALA A 162 14.92 -5.11 10.39
N PHE A 163 15.48 -4.05 9.79
CA PHE A 163 15.98 -4.10 8.42
C PHE A 163 17.28 -4.87 8.38
N VAL A 164 17.34 -5.90 7.54
CA VAL A 164 18.49 -6.82 7.47
C VAL A 164 18.85 -7.14 6.02
N ASP A 165 20.14 -7.22 5.71
CA ASP A 165 20.65 -7.76 4.45
C ASP A 165 21.11 -9.22 4.68
N PRO A 166 20.79 -10.16 3.78
CA PRO A 166 21.13 -11.57 3.93
C PRO A 166 22.61 -11.89 4.11
N GLN A 167 23.49 -11.03 3.66
CA GLN A 167 24.95 -11.21 3.78
C GLN A 167 25.60 -10.22 4.75
N CYS A 168 24.83 -9.49 5.55
CA CYS A 168 25.35 -8.56 6.54
C CYS A 168 25.87 -9.30 7.78
N PRO A 169 27.20 -9.25 8.11
CA PRO A 169 27.74 -9.97 9.26
C PRO A 169 27.12 -9.53 10.59
N HIS A 170 26.90 -8.23 10.79
CA HIS A 170 26.29 -7.70 12.01
C HIS A 170 24.81 -8.12 12.15
N CYS A 171 24.11 -8.33 11.03
CA CYS A 171 22.76 -8.91 11.05
C CYS A 171 22.79 -10.35 11.54
N HIS A 172 23.76 -11.15 11.05
CA HIS A 172 23.95 -12.52 11.49
C HIS A 172 24.28 -12.61 12.99
N GLU A 173 25.19 -11.78 13.48
CA GLU A 173 25.52 -11.72 14.91
C GLU A 173 24.31 -11.33 15.76
N MET A 174 23.57 -10.29 15.36
CA MET A 174 22.36 -9.86 16.04
C MET A 174 21.32 -11.00 16.12
N MET A 175 21.11 -11.72 15.02
CA MET A 175 20.16 -12.82 14.99
C MET A 175 20.58 -13.99 15.88
N LYS A 176 21.88 -14.32 15.95
CA LYS A 176 22.40 -15.33 16.88
C LYS A 176 22.11 -14.94 18.34
N ASP A 177 22.34 -13.68 18.70
CA ASP A 177 22.06 -13.18 20.05
C ASP A 177 20.56 -13.16 20.37
N LEU A 178 19.69 -12.91 19.36
CA LEU A 178 18.24 -12.92 19.50
C LEU A 178 17.62 -14.31 19.55
N ARG A 179 18.28 -15.33 19.03
CA ARG A 179 17.71 -16.68 18.91
C ARG A 179 17.09 -17.19 20.22
N PRO A 180 17.75 -17.15 21.38
CA PRO A 180 17.16 -17.69 22.62
C PRO A 180 15.87 -17.00 23.01
N VAL A 181 15.81 -15.66 22.93
CA VAL A 181 14.62 -14.90 23.35
C VAL A 181 13.46 -15.03 22.36
N LEU A 182 13.75 -15.27 21.07
CA LEU A 182 12.75 -15.58 20.04
C LEU A 182 12.18 -16.99 20.24
N GLU A 183 13.02 -17.99 20.53
CA GLU A 183 12.61 -19.38 20.79
C GLU A 183 11.81 -19.48 22.11
N GLU A 184 12.17 -18.72 23.14
CA GLU A 184 11.40 -18.61 24.37
C GLU A 184 10.07 -17.83 24.22
N GLY A 185 9.84 -17.22 23.04
CA GLY A 185 8.63 -16.47 22.75
C GLY A 185 8.47 -15.17 23.52
N LYS A 186 9.55 -14.61 24.06
CA LYS A 186 9.55 -13.36 24.85
C LYS A 186 9.29 -12.13 24.00
N VAL A 187 9.66 -12.20 22.72
CA VAL A 187 9.53 -11.10 21.75
C VAL A 187 9.09 -11.63 20.38
N GLN A 188 8.56 -10.74 19.55
CA GLN A 188 8.37 -10.98 18.12
C GLN A 188 9.27 -10.04 17.33
N LEU A 189 10.15 -10.57 16.52
CA LEU A 189 10.88 -9.83 15.51
C LEU A 189 10.09 -9.87 14.19
N ARG A 190 9.83 -8.72 13.61
CA ARG A 190 9.42 -8.57 12.22
C ARG A 190 10.64 -8.19 11.38
N LEU A 191 11.27 -9.21 10.80
CA LEU A 191 12.46 -9.09 9.99
C LEU A 191 12.07 -8.51 8.61
N VAL A 192 12.64 -7.36 8.26
CA VAL A 192 12.40 -6.63 7.00
C VAL A 192 13.60 -6.84 6.07
N PRO A 193 13.52 -7.79 5.11
CA PRO A 193 14.64 -8.09 4.24
C PRO A 193 14.89 -6.95 3.26
N VAL A 194 16.17 -6.57 3.12
CA VAL A 194 16.67 -5.63 2.11
C VAL A 194 17.92 -6.22 1.44
N GLY A 195 18.33 -5.66 0.31
CA GLY A 195 19.55 -6.08 -0.37
C GLY A 195 20.19 -4.89 -1.07
N PHE A 196 21.43 -4.59 -0.74
CA PHE A 196 22.17 -3.45 -1.31
C PHE A 196 22.94 -3.81 -2.58
N ARG A 197 22.98 -5.09 -2.94
CA ARG A 197 23.61 -5.62 -4.15
C ARG A 197 22.62 -6.53 -4.89
N PRO A 198 22.75 -6.68 -6.21
CA PRO A 198 21.83 -7.55 -6.96
C PRO A 198 21.71 -8.97 -6.40
N GLU A 199 22.81 -9.52 -5.88
CA GLU A 199 22.83 -10.84 -5.24
C GLU A 199 22.00 -10.86 -3.94
N THR A 200 22.25 -9.92 -3.01
CA THR A 200 21.55 -9.87 -1.73
C THR A 200 20.10 -9.44 -1.89
N GLU A 201 19.79 -8.61 -2.89
CA GLU A 201 18.42 -8.28 -3.28
C GLU A 201 17.65 -9.53 -3.74
N ALA A 202 18.26 -10.36 -4.59
CA ALA A 202 17.66 -11.61 -5.03
C ALA A 202 17.48 -12.63 -3.88
N GLN A 203 18.44 -12.71 -2.95
CA GLN A 203 18.33 -13.54 -1.74
C GLN A 203 17.22 -13.06 -0.80
N ALA A 204 17.13 -11.75 -0.57
CA ALA A 204 16.06 -11.15 0.23
C ALA A 204 14.68 -11.37 -0.41
N ALA A 205 14.58 -11.26 -1.74
CA ALA A 205 13.36 -11.55 -2.48
C ALA A 205 12.98 -13.03 -2.42
N PHE A 206 13.96 -13.94 -2.51
CA PHE A 206 13.71 -15.36 -2.31
C PHE A 206 13.19 -15.65 -0.90
N LEU A 207 13.74 -15.00 0.10
CA LEU A 207 13.30 -15.14 1.49
C LEU A 207 11.85 -14.67 1.68
N LEU A 208 11.43 -13.58 1.02
CA LEU A 208 10.04 -13.11 1.05
C LEU A 208 9.06 -14.03 0.30
N ALA A 209 9.53 -14.74 -0.72
CA ALA A 209 8.69 -15.57 -1.59
C ALA A 209 8.57 -17.04 -1.15
N THR A 210 9.45 -17.50 -0.28
CA THR A 210 9.48 -18.92 0.14
C THR A 210 8.37 -19.23 1.15
N PRO A 211 7.82 -20.44 1.17
CA PRO A 211 6.83 -20.86 2.18
C PRO A 211 7.43 -21.09 3.57
N ASP A 212 8.75 -21.29 3.69
CA ASP A 212 9.44 -21.50 4.97
C ASP A 212 10.62 -20.53 5.14
N PRO A 213 10.34 -19.22 5.30
CA PRO A 213 11.39 -18.22 5.40
C PRO A 213 12.18 -18.29 6.71
N VAL A 214 11.54 -18.72 7.79
CA VAL A 214 12.18 -18.76 9.13
C VAL A 214 13.27 -19.82 9.17
N SER A 215 12.99 -21.04 8.73
CA SER A 215 13.97 -22.12 8.68
C SER A 215 15.15 -21.78 7.75
N LEU A 216 14.85 -21.25 6.57
CA LEU A 216 15.87 -20.89 5.60
C LEU A 216 16.76 -19.74 6.09
N TRP A 217 16.18 -18.75 6.80
CA TRP A 217 16.95 -17.71 7.43
C TRP A 217 17.92 -18.23 8.49
N TRP A 218 17.45 -19.15 9.36
CA TRP A 218 18.33 -19.76 10.37
C TRP A 218 19.44 -20.59 9.74
N ARG A 219 19.16 -21.36 8.69
CA ARG A 219 20.17 -22.07 7.93
C ARG A 219 21.24 -21.13 7.36
N ASN A 220 20.83 -19.99 6.80
CA ASN A 220 21.76 -18.97 6.31
C ASN A 220 22.63 -18.39 7.46
N ILE A 221 22.02 -18.08 8.62
CA ILE A 221 22.73 -17.62 9.82
C ILE A 221 23.73 -18.67 10.32
N ASP A 222 23.40 -19.95 10.21
CA ASP A 222 24.24 -21.07 10.65
C ASP A 222 25.33 -21.45 9.61
N GLY A 223 25.40 -20.70 8.49
CA GLY A 223 26.48 -20.81 7.50
C GLY A 223 26.16 -21.62 6.27
N ASP A 224 24.89 -22.06 6.06
CA ASP A 224 24.48 -22.70 4.82
C ASP A 224 24.31 -21.66 3.70
N THR A 225 25.36 -21.51 2.89
CA THR A 225 25.39 -20.55 1.77
C THR A 225 24.37 -20.86 0.66
N ASN A 226 23.78 -22.05 0.65
CA ASN A 226 22.76 -22.46 -0.31
C ASN A 226 21.33 -22.25 0.20
N ALA A 227 21.17 -21.82 1.46
CA ALA A 227 19.85 -21.62 2.05
C ALA A 227 19.05 -20.51 1.33
N LEU A 228 19.74 -19.47 0.87
CA LEU A 228 19.14 -18.33 0.16
C LEU A 228 19.77 -18.17 -1.23
N PRO A 229 19.26 -18.89 -2.25
CA PRO A 229 19.81 -18.78 -3.61
C PRO A 229 19.46 -17.43 -4.24
N ALA A 230 20.46 -16.81 -4.87
CA ALA A 230 20.29 -15.56 -5.65
C ALA A 230 19.73 -15.88 -7.05
N LYS A 231 18.41 -16.07 -7.16
CA LYS A 231 17.74 -16.33 -8.44
C LYS A 231 17.56 -15.04 -9.23
N ARG A 232 18.10 -14.97 -10.45
CA ARG A 232 18.08 -13.75 -11.29
C ARG A 232 16.67 -13.31 -11.71
N GLU A 233 15.75 -14.26 -11.86
CA GLU A 233 14.38 -14.00 -12.36
C GLU A 233 13.36 -13.85 -11.24
N ILE A 234 13.81 -13.66 -10.00
CA ILE A 234 12.91 -13.46 -8.87
C ILE A 234 12.36 -12.05 -8.84
N ASN A 235 11.08 -11.91 -8.45
CA ASN A 235 10.47 -10.60 -8.27
C ASN A 235 11.04 -9.91 -7.02
N THR A 236 11.73 -8.79 -7.20
CA THR A 236 12.36 -8.02 -6.12
C THR A 236 11.52 -6.84 -5.62
N GLN A 237 10.30 -6.63 -6.11
CA GLN A 237 9.47 -5.47 -5.74
C GLN A 237 9.25 -5.31 -4.24
N GLY A 238 9.07 -6.44 -3.52
CA GLY A 238 8.94 -6.41 -2.06
C GLY A 238 10.18 -5.87 -1.37
N VAL A 239 11.36 -6.26 -1.83
CA VAL A 239 12.66 -5.78 -1.32
C VAL A 239 12.89 -4.32 -1.69
N GLN A 240 12.58 -3.93 -2.92
CA GLN A 240 12.69 -2.54 -3.37
C GLN A 240 11.79 -1.61 -2.57
N ARG A 241 10.57 -2.05 -2.22
CA ARG A 241 9.68 -1.31 -1.32
C ARG A 241 10.31 -1.13 0.06
N ASN A 242 10.93 -2.17 0.62
CA ASN A 242 11.64 -2.07 1.89
C ASN A 242 12.82 -1.10 1.80
N LEU A 243 13.62 -1.18 0.73
CA LEU A 243 14.72 -0.25 0.46
C LEU A 243 14.24 1.20 0.33
N SER A 244 13.09 1.42 -0.31
CA SER A 244 12.49 2.76 -0.45
C SER A 244 12.17 3.37 0.91
N ILE A 245 11.70 2.58 1.89
CA ILE A 245 11.49 3.05 3.27
C ILE A 245 12.82 3.52 3.87
N MET A 246 13.89 2.71 3.75
CA MET A 246 15.21 3.11 4.24
C MET A 246 15.69 4.42 3.61
N GLN A 247 15.52 4.58 2.30
CA GLN A 247 15.94 5.78 1.56
C GLN A 247 15.15 7.03 1.99
N VAL A 248 13.83 6.94 2.06
CA VAL A 248 12.94 8.04 2.46
C VAL A 248 13.28 8.53 3.86
N TRP A 249 13.51 7.59 4.77
CA TRP A 249 13.79 7.89 6.17
C TRP A 249 15.28 7.99 6.51
N LYS A 250 16.15 7.92 5.49
CA LYS A 250 17.62 8.08 5.61
C LYS A 250 18.26 7.11 6.59
N LEU A 251 17.77 5.87 6.64
CA LEU A 251 18.38 4.82 7.43
C LEU A 251 19.69 4.39 6.75
N SER A 252 20.81 4.42 7.49
CA SER A 252 22.14 4.37 6.91
C SER A 252 22.64 2.96 6.57
N GLY A 253 22.05 1.90 7.15
CA GLY A 253 22.53 0.53 6.94
C GLY A 253 21.78 -0.54 7.71
N THR A 254 22.35 -1.71 7.74
CA THR A 254 21.81 -2.88 8.44
C THR A 254 22.79 -3.46 9.48
N PRO A 255 22.29 -4.02 10.58
CA PRO A 255 20.88 -4.01 10.97
C PRO A 255 20.43 -2.61 11.43
N THR A 256 19.17 -2.24 11.15
CA THR A 256 18.52 -1.09 11.79
C THR A 256 17.23 -1.57 12.44
N LEU A 257 17.12 -1.38 13.75
CA LEU A 257 15.98 -1.83 14.54
C LEU A 257 15.05 -0.66 14.85
N ILE A 258 13.75 -0.91 14.75
CA ILE A 258 12.71 0.08 15.01
C ILE A 258 11.65 -0.55 15.92
N TYR A 259 11.26 0.18 16.97
CA TYR A 259 10.24 -0.28 17.90
C TYR A 259 9.52 0.88 18.60
N ARG A 260 8.39 0.58 19.24
CA ARG A 260 7.76 1.49 20.21
C ARG A 260 8.25 1.14 21.60
N GLY A 261 8.78 2.12 22.29
CA GLY A 261 9.13 1.99 23.70
C GLY A 261 7.87 1.93 24.59
N LYS A 262 8.06 1.62 25.87
CA LYS A 262 7.00 1.67 26.89
C LYS A 262 6.34 3.04 27.01
N ASP A 263 7.12 4.09 26.71
CA ASP A 263 6.68 5.48 26.65
C ASP A 263 5.93 5.84 25.36
N GLN A 264 5.62 4.85 24.52
CA GLN A 264 4.99 4.97 23.21
C GLN A 264 5.81 5.75 22.16
N SER A 265 7.01 6.20 22.49
CA SER A 265 7.89 6.83 21.51
C SER A 265 8.44 5.81 20.51
N VAL A 266 8.63 6.24 19.25
CA VAL A 266 9.31 5.45 18.22
C VAL A 266 10.80 5.56 18.44
N LYS A 267 11.47 4.43 18.58
CA LYS A 267 12.91 4.32 18.80
C LYS A 267 13.60 3.62 17.64
N ILE A 268 14.80 4.09 17.33
CA ILE A 268 15.64 3.57 16.25
C ILE A 268 16.99 3.21 16.85
N ILE A 269 17.48 2.03 16.54
CA ILE A 269 18.84 1.58 16.87
C ILE A 269 19.55 1.23 15.57
N GLU A 270 20.57 1.98 15.22
CA GLU A 270 21.43 1.67 14.08
C GLU A 270 22.54 0.71 14.51
N GLY A 271 22.71 -0.35 13.73
CA GLY A 271 23.65 -1.41 14.04
C GLY A 271 23.10 -2.44 15.05
N LYS A 272 23.96 -3.38 15.41
CA LYS A 272 23.66 -4.41 16.43
C LYS A 272 23.46 -3.75 17.80
N PRO A 273 22.37 -4.04 18.53
CA PRO A 273 22.17 -3.53 19.89
C PRO A 273 23.33 -3.92 20.82
N LYS A 274 23.87 -2.97 21.55
CA LYS A 274 24.91 -3.25 22.55
C LYS A 274 24.35 -4.03 23.75
N GLU A 275 23.12 -3.67 24.15
CA GLU A 275 22.44 -4.22 25.32
C GLU A 275 21.06 -4.75 24.91
N LEU A 276 21.01 -6.01 24.49
CA LEU A 276 19.78 -6.66 24.03
C LEU A 276 18.71 -6.70 25.12
N ASN A 277 19.09 -6.99 26.35
CA ASN A 277 18.15 -7.03 27.49
C ASN A 277 17.50 -5.67 27.76
N SER A 278 18.22 -4.57 27.54
CA SER A 278 17.69 -3.21 27.70
C SER A 278 16.65 -2.90 26.62
N LEU A 279 16.91 -3.31 25.37
CA LEU A 279 15.94 -3.21 24.29
C LEU A 279 14.65 -3.99 24.63
N ILE A 280 14.80 -5.27 25.01
CA ILE A 280 13.65 -6.15 25.35
C ILE A 280 12.85 -5.56 26.51
N ALA A 281 13.55 -5.06 27.55
CA ALA A 281 12.91 -4.45 28.69
C ALA A 281 12.17 -3.14 28.37
N ASP A 282 12.55 -2.44 27.30
CA ASP A 282 11.95 -1.17 26.87
C ASP A 282 10.80 -1.35 25.86
N LEU A 283 10.64 -2.54 25.27
CA LEU A 283 9.55 -2.77 24.32
C LEU A 283 8.19 -2.47 24.95
N GLY A 284 7.39 -1.65 24.24
CA GLY A 284 6.00 -1.39 24.60
C GLY A 284 5.12 -2.62 24.41
N ALA A 285 4.01 -2.66 25.12
CA ALA A 285 2.98 -3.66 24.86
C ALA A 285 2.44 -3.47 23.42
N ARG A 286 2.06 -4.57 22.82
CA ARG A 286 1.42 -4.53 21.49
C ARG A 286 0.09 -3.77 21.61
N SER A 287 -0.05 -2.67 20.87
CA SER A 287 -1.30 -1.91 20.72
C SER A 287 -2.27 -2.66 19.82
#